data_4dc1f6efac734d89e1794303da26e4aa
#
_entry.id   4dc1f6efac734d89e1794303da26e4aa
#
_cell.length_a   1.000
_cell.length_b   1.000
_cell.length_c   1.000
_cell.angle_alpha   90.00
_cell.angle_beta   90.00
_cell.angle_gamma   90.00
#
_symmetry.space_group_name_H-M   'P 1'
#
loop_
_entity.id
_entity.type
_entity.pdbx_description
1 polymer ?
#
loop_
_entity_poly.entity_id
_entity_poly.type
_entity_poly.pdbx_seq_one_letter_code
_entity_poly.pdbx_strand_id
1 'polypeptide(L)'
;MNSETNENLSKDLHRPLVVRSLRRSNIRKKIAEYLFDISPSCSYTSEIAYNVKTTPTNVIGAMRGMGNRYKEDESLIGLGLVEEKESGKNIRFYSLTSLGKEIVQNMEK
;
A
#
# COMPACT_ATOMS: atom_id res chain seq x y z
N MET A 1 6.37 -25.82 20.45
CA MET A 1 5.77 -24.98 19.40
C MET A 1 6.86 -24.14 18.75
N ASN A 2 6.95 -24.16 17.46
CA ASN A 2 8.01 -23.42 16.79
C ASN A 2 7.50 -22.11 16.21
N SER A 3 8.41 -21.17 15.99
CA SER A 3 8.08 -19.84 15.50
C SER A 3 7.59 -19.84 14.04
N GLU A 4 7.99 -20.83 13.26
CA GLU A 4 7.56 -20.93 11.88
C GLU A 4 6.04 -21.13 11.76
N THR A 5 5.47 -21.95 12.62
CA THR A 5 4.02 -22.18 12.63
C THR A 5 3.28 -20.89 12.96
N ASN A 6 3.79 -20.12 13.93
CA ASN A 6 3.17 -18.84 14.32
C ASN A 6 3.28 -17.81 13.20
N GLU A 7 4.40 -17.75 12.51
CA GLU A 7 4.58 -16.81 11.40
C GLU A 7 3.62 -17.12 10.25
N ASN A 8 3.48 -18.40 9.89
CA ASN A 8 2.57 -18.80 8.84
C ASN A 8 1.12 -18.47 9.18
N LEU A 9 0.74 -18.69 10.43
CA LEU A 9 -0.59 -18.38 10.91
C LEU A 9 -0.85 -16.87 10.84
N SER A 10 0.11 -16.04 11.25
CA SER A 10 0.00 -14.58 11.17
C SER A 10 -0.18 -14.11 9.73
N LYS A 11 0.60 -14.66 8.81
CA LYS A 11 0.49 -14.29 7.39
C LYS A 11 -0.87 -14.67 6.83
N ASP A 12 -1.38 -15.83 7.18
CA ASP A 12 -2.67 -16.28 6.71
C ASP A 12 -3.80 -15.41 7.24
N LEU A 13 -3.70 -14.95 8.49
CA LEU A 13 -4.69 -14.07 9.08
C LEU A 13 -4.60 -12.65 8.51
N HIS A 14 -3.40 -12.20 8.18
CA HIS A 14 -3.17 -10.85 7.66
C HIS A 14 -3.65 -10.70 6.21
N ARG A 15 -3.46 -11.72 5.38
CA ARG A 15 -3.79 -11.65 3.96
C ARG A 15 -5.25 -11.30 3.67
N PRO A 16 -6.25 -11.87 4.35
CA PRO A 16 -7.64 -11.47 4.12
C PRO A 16 -7.92 -10.00 4.42
N LEU A 17 -7.28 -9.45 5.45
CA LEU A 17 -7.41 -8.03 5.78
C LEU A 17 -6.86 -7.15 4.66
N VAL A 18 -5.70 -7.51 4.11
CA VAL A 18 -5.06 -6.79 3.04
C VAL A 18 -5.96 -6.78 1.79
N VAL A 19 -6.42 -7.96 1.39
CA VAL A 19 -7.29 -8.09 0.22
C VAL A 19 -8.57 -7.29 0.40
N ARG A 20 -9.18 -7.36 1.59
CA ARG A 20 -10.38 -6.60 1.90
C ARG A 20 -10.13 -5.09 1.79
N SER A 21 -9.01 -4.62 2.35
CA SER A 21 -8.66 -3.20 2.31
C SER A 21 -8.56 -2.71 0.86
N LEU A 22 -7.89 -3.47 0.01
CA LEU A 22 -7.72 -3.11 -1.39
C LEU A 22 -9.06 -3.15 -2.15
N ARG A 23 -9.91 -4.12 -1.86
CA ARG A 23 -11.21 -4.23 -2.51
C ARG A 23 -12.18 -3.14 -2.08
N ARG A 24 -12.09 -2.68 -0.84
CA ARG A 24 -12.97 -1.65 -0.31
C ARG A 24 -12.60 -0.26 -0.78
N SER A 25 -11.38 -0.06 -1.24
CA SER A 25 -10.91 1.24 -1.67
C SER A 25 -10.32 1.17 -3.07
N ASN A 26 -11.05 1.71 -4.03
CA ASN A 26 -10.58 1.78 -5.41
C ASN A 26 -9.26 2.56 -5.50
N ILE A 27 -9.11 3.61 -4.68
CA ILE A 27 -7.88 4.43 -4.68
C ILE A 27 -6.70 3.62 -4.18
N ARG A 28 -6.84 2.88 -3.07
CA ARG A 28 -5.75 2.03 -2.56
C ARG A 28 -5.34 1.00 -3.61
N LYS A 29 -6.31 0.37 -4.23
CA LYS A 29 -6.05 -0.63 -5.27
C LYS A 29 -5.31 -0.02 -6.45
N LYS A 30 -5.76 1.12 -6.96
CA LYS A 30 -5.11 1.79 -8.09
C LYS A 30 -3.68 2.22 -7.76
N ILE A 31 -3.45 2.70 -6.54
CA ILE A 31 -2.10 3.10 -6.12
C ILE A 31 -1.20 1.87 -6.09
N ALA A 32 -1.67 0.78 -5.50
CA ALA A 32 -0.87 -0.45 -5.43
C ALA A 32 -0.53 -0.97 -6.82
N GLU A 33 -1.50 -0.96 -7.74
CA GLU A 33 -1.29 -1.39 -9.12
C GLU A 33 -0.28 -0.48 -9.85
N TYR A 34 -0.41 0.83 -9.66
CA TYR A 34 0.53 1.78 -10.26
C TYR A 34 1.95 1.57 -9.75
N LEU A 35 2.12 1.42 -8.43
CA LEU A 35 3.45 1.19 -7.87
C LEU A 35 4.01 -0.16 -8.29
N PHE A 36 3.16 -1.14 -8.51
CA PHE A 36 3.58 -2.43 -9.06
C PHE A 36 4.13 -2.26 -10.48
N ASP A 37 3.41 -1.50 -11.30
CA ASP A 37 3.80 -1.29 -12.70
C ASP A 37 5.16 -0.59 -12.83
N ILE A 38 5.47 0.34 -11.93
CA ILE A 38 6.75 1.07 -11.97
C ILE A 38 7.85 0.39 -11.14
N SER A 39 7.52 -0.66 -10.39
CA SER A 39 8.47 -1.35 -9.52
C SER A 39 9.72 -1.78 -10.34
N PRO A 40 10.93 -1.62 -9.78
CA PRO A 40 11.28 -1.23 -8.42
C PRO A 40 11.40 0.28 -8.18
N SER A 41 10.98 1.11 -9.12
CA SER A 41 11.06 2.56 -8.97
C SER A 41 10.09 3.06 -7.92
N CYS A 42 10.38 4.21 -7.34
CA CYS A 42 9.48 4.87 -6.41
C CYS A 42 8.83 6.08 -7.08
N SER A 43 7.76 6.57 -6.48
CA SER A 43 6.99 7.69 -7.01
C SER A 43 6.60 8.60 -5.86
N TYR A 44 6.39 9.87 -6.13
CA TYR A 44 6.01 10.83 -5.09
C TYR A 44 4.52 11.17 -5.18
N THR A 45 4.02 11.81 -4.12
CA THR A 45 2.57 12.00 -3.92
C THR A 45 1.85 12.59 -5.13
N SER A 46 2.36 13.70 -5.68
CA SER A 46 1.67 14.35 -6.81
C SER A 46 1.74 13.55 -8.10
N GLU A 47 2.84 12.82 -8.30
CA GLU A 47 2.98 11.94 -9.46
C GLU A 47 1.98 10.76 -9.37
N ILE A 48 1.88 10.18 -8.19
CA ILE A 48 0.92 9.10 -7.95
C ILE A 48 -0.49 9.62 -8.20
N ALA A 49 -0.83 10.79 -7.63
CA ALA A 49 -2.15 11.39 -7.78
C ALA A 49 -2.50 11.61 -9.26
N TYR A 50 -1.54 12.11 -10.02
CA TYR A 50 -1.73 12.33 -11.45
C TYR A 50 -2.00 11.02 -12.19
N ASN A 51 -1.19 10.00 -11.93
CA ASN A 51 -1.28 8.73 -12.66
C ASN A 51 -2.51 7.91 -12.30
N VAL A 52 -2.98 7.97 -11.04
CA VAL A 52 -4.19 7.24 -10.64
C VAL A 52 -5.44 8.11 -10.70
N LYS A 53 -5.31 9.34 -11.19
CA LYS A 53 -6.42 10.27 -11.40
C LYS A 53 -7.18 10.60 -10.12
N THR A 54 -6.44 11.04 -9.12
CA THR A 54 -7.02 11.46 -7.85
C THR A 54 -6.26 12.70 -7.33
N THR A 55 -6.52 13.09 -6.09
CA THR A 55 -5.86 14.24 -5.49
C THR A 55 -4.71 13.80 -4.58
N PRO A 56 -3.71 14.68 -4.34
CA PRO A 56 -2.65 14.37 -3.38
C PRO A 56 -3.20 14.05 -1.99
N THR A 57 -4.25 14.73 -1.54
CA THR A 57 -4.87 14.47 -0.25
C THR A 57 -5.40 13.04 -0.17
N ASN A 58 -6.06 12.57 -1.24
CA ASN A 58 -6.55 11.20 -1.29
C ASN A 58 -5.40 10.18 -1.27
N VAL A 59 -4.29 10.51 -1.95
CA VAL A 59 -3.11 9.63 -1.92
C VAL A 59 -2.57 9.51 -0.50
N ILE A 60 -2.41 10.63 0.20
CA ILE A 60 -1.92 10.63 1.58
C ILE A 60 -2.85 9.82 2.48
N GLY A 61 -4.17 9.99 2.31
CA GLY A 61 -5.15 9.22 3.08
C GLY A 61 -5.04 7.72 2.83
N ALA A 62 -4.86 7.32 1.58
CA ALA A 62 -4.70 5.90 1.25
C ALA A 62 -3.40 5.33 1.79
N MET A 63 -2.33 6.11 1.79
CA MET A 63 -1.01 5.68 2.27
C MET A 63 -0.93 5.57 3.79
N ARG A 64 -1.47 6.53 4.52
CA ARG A 64 -1.27 6.67 5.97
C ARG A 64 -2.54 6.59 6.80
N GLY A 65 -3.69 6.76 6.18
CA GLY A 65 -4.93 6.95 6.91
C GLY A 65 -5.17 8.42 7.23
N MET A 66 -6.43 8.81 7.23
CA MET A 66 -6.81 10.20 7.51
C MET A 66 -8.25 10.24 7.97
N GLY A 67 -8.47 10.66 9.23
CA GLY A 67 -9.80 10.81 9.79
C GLY A 67 -10.61 9.52 9.75
N ASN A 68 -11.93 9.66 9.61
CA ASN A 68 -12.82 8.52 9.58
C ASN A 68 -12.90 7.84 8.21
N ARG A 69 -12.50 8.53 7.17
CA ARG A 69 -12.61 8.02 5.80
C ARG A 69 -11.54 7.01 5.45
N TYR A 70 -10.32 7.23 5.93
CA TYR A 70 -9.19 6.36 5.66
C TYR A 70 -8.60 5.89 6.99
N LYS A 71 -8.92 4.68 7.38
CA LYS A 71 -8.40 4.13 8.64
C LYS A 71 -6.93 3.81 8.52
N GLU A 72 -6.18 4.18 9.56
CA GLU A 72 -4.74 3.97 9.60
C GLU A 72 -4.34 2.50 9.50
N ASP A 73 -5.07 1.62 10.18
CA ASP A 73 -4.79 0.19 10.17
C ASP A 73 -5.14 -0.50 8.84
N GLU A 74 -5.88 0.18 7.98
CA GLU A 74 -6.18 -0.30 6.64
C GLU A 74 -5.38 0.45 5.57
N SER A 75 -4.48 1.34 5.97
CA SER A 75 -3.67 2.12 5.04
C SER A 75 -2.58 1.25 4.40
N LEU A 76 -2.10 1.67 3.24
CA LEU A 76 -1.08 0.91 2.52
C LEU A 76 0.21 0.76 3.33
N ILE A 77 0.62 1.83 4.02
CA ILE A 77 1.80 1.77 4.90
C ILE A 77 1.50 0.92 6.13
N GLY A 78 0.33 1.12 6.74
CA GLY A 78 -0.07 0.37 7.93
C GLY A 78 -0.14 -1.13 7.69
N LEU A 79 -0.54 -1.55 6.49
CA LEU A 79 -0.60 -2.96 6.11
C LEU A 79 0.74 -3.52 5.65
N GLY A 80 1.78 -2.68 5.56
CA GLY A 80 3.11 -3.13 5.16
C GLY A 80 3.25 -3.34 3.65
N LEU A 81 2.36 -2.78 2.85
CA LEU A 81 2.38 -2.96 1.40
C LEU A 81 3.25 -1.93 0.69
N VAL A 82 3.45 -0.77 1.30
CA VAL A 82 4.17 0.35 0.72
C VAL A 82 5.20 0.86 1.72
N GLU A 83 6.38 1.20 1.22
CA GLU A 83 7.43 1.88 1.98
C GLU A 83 7.42 3.35 1.64
N GLU A 84 7.67 4.18 2.65
CA GLU A 84 7.82 5.62 2.48
C GLU A 84 9.26 6.01 2.77
N LYS A 85 9.85 6.79 1.88
CA LYS A 85 11.19 7.34 2.08
C LYS A 85 11.11 8.86 1.93
N GLU A 86 11.79 9.58 2.80
CA GLU A 86 11.83 11.03 2.76
C GLU A 86 13.15 11.51 2.19
N SER A 87 13.09 12.42 1.21
CA SER A 87 14.29 13.11 0.73
C SER A 87 14.52 14.36 1.58
N GLY A 88 15.71 14.94 1.51
CA GLY A 88 16.10 16.07 2.33
C GLY A 88 15.32 17.37 2.09
N LYS A 89 14.33 17.38 1.20
CA LYS A 89 13.52 18.56 0.88
C LYS A 89 12.04 18.36 1.20
N ASN A 90 11.73 17.52 2.16
CA ASN A 90 10.35 17.19 2.55
C ASN A 90 9.53 16.53 1.46
N ILE A 91 10.19 15.97 0.44
CA ILE A 91 9.52 15.20 -0.59
C ILE A 91 9.53 13.74 -0.15
N ARG A 92 8.39 13.10 -0.20
CA ARG A 92 8.24 11.71 0.18
C ARG A 92 8.05 10.84 -1.05
N PHE A 93 8.79 9.74 -1.09
CA PHE A 93 8.72 8.76 -2.16
C PHE A 93 8.15 7.46 -1.63
N TYR A 94 7.39 6.79 -2.47
CA TYR A 94 6.71 5.55 -2.11
C TYR A 94 7.05 4.47 -3.11
N SER A 95 7.23 3.26 -2.61
CA SER A 95 7.44 2.08 -3.45
C SER A 95 6.78 0.87 -2.79
N LEU A 96 6.47 -0.15 -3.59
CA LEU A 96 5.91 -1.38 -3.03
C LEU A 96 6.98 -2.16 -2.27
N THR A 97 6.56 -2.74 -1.14
CA THR A 97 7.36 -3.72 -0.43
C THR A 97 7.29 -5.06 -1.16
N SER A 98 8.12 -6.02 -0.73
CA SER A 98 8.02 -7.39 -1.26
C SER A 98 6.63 -7.97 -1.03
N LEU A 99 6.04 -7.72 0.15
CA LEU A 99 4.68 -8.16 0.43
C LEU A 99 3.68 -7.50 -0.50
N GLY A 100 3.83 -6.19 -0.74
CA GLY A 100 2.95 -5.47 -1.66
C GLY A 100 2.98 -6.05 -3.06
N LYS A 101 4.17 -6.37 -3.56
CA LYS A 101 4.31 -6.98 -4.88
C LYS A 101 3.63 -8.33 -4.96
N GLU A 102 3.82 -9.16 -3.94
CA GLU A 102 3.21 -10.48 -3.88
C GLU A 102 1.69 -10.39 -3.89
N ILE A 103 1.14 -9.49 -3.09
CA ILE A 103 -0.32 -9.33 -2.98
C ILE A 103 -0.91 -8.85 -4.31
N VAL A 104 -0.32 -7.83 -4.93
CA VAL A 104 -0.83 -7.31 -6.21
C VAL A 104 -0.72 -8.38 -7.29
N GLN A 105 0.40 -9.07 -7.36
CA GLN A 105 0.61 -10.12 -8.34
C GLN A 105 -0.45 -11.21 -8.22
N ASN A 106 -0.78 -11.61 -7.01
CA ASN A 106 -1.80 -12.63 -6.77
C ASN A 106 -3.20 -12.15 -7.11
N MET A 107 -3.48 -10.86 -6.92
CA MET A 107 -4.78 -10.30 -7.26
C MET A 107 -4.99 -10.16 -8.77
N GLU A 108 -3.91 -10.03 -9.52
CA GLU A 108 -3.95 -9.88 -10.97
C GLU A 108 -4.21 -11.22 -11.69
N LYS A 109 -4.08 -12.32 -10.99
CA LYS A 109 -4.39 -13.64 -11.54
C LYS A 109 -5.92 -13.83 -11.55
#